data_6172ebd4f43e2e30c4726600757a3a56
#
_entry.id   6172ebd4f43e2e30c4726600757a3a56
#
_cell.length_a   1.000
_cell.length_b   1.000
_cell.length_c   1.000
_cell.angle_alpha   90.00
_cell.angle_beta   90.00
_cell.angle_gamma   90.00
#
_symmetry.space_group_name_H-M   'P 1'
#
loop_
_entity.id
_entity.type
_entity.pdbx_description
1 polymer ?
#
loop_
_entity_poly.entity_id
_entity_poly.type
_entity_poly.pdbx_seq_one_letter_code
_entity_poly.pdbx_strand_id
1 'polypeptide(L)'
;MDIAYQVLGDGPTDLLVLPGPFVPIDSIDDEPSLYRFHRRLASFSRVIRLDHRGVGLSSRLAAITTLGPKFWAQDAIAVMDAVGCEQATIFAPSFHAMNGLVLAADYPERVRSLIVVNGSARPLWAPDYPVGAQVRRADPFLTVALEPDAVERGFDVLSIVAPTVAGDDVFRAWWDLAGNRAGPPSMARAVSKVIAEADVRDVLGHIEAPTLILHRVGSTYIPVGHGRYLAEHIAGSRLVELPGTDTLYWVGDTGPMLDEIEEFITGVRGGADAERMLATIMFTDIVGSTQHAAALGDDRWRDLLDNHDTIVCHEIQRFGGREVNTAGDGFVATFTSPSAAIACADDIVDAVAALGIEVRIGIHAGEVEVRDASNGTDVAGVAVHIGARVCALAGPSEVLVSSTVRDIVAGSRHRFAERGEQELKGVPGRWRLCVLMRDDATRTR
;
A
#
# COMPACT_ATOMS: atom_id res chain seq x y z
N MET A 1 -29.07 3.34 14.85
CA MET A 1 -27.65 3.22 15.27
C MET A 1 -26.86 2.94 14.01
N ASP A 2 -25.88 3.78 13.70
CA ASP A 2 -25.20 3.79 12.41
C ASP A 2 -23.84 3.11 12.51
N ILE A 3 -23.49 2.32 11.51
CA ILE A 3 -22.18 1.69 11.37
C ILE A 3 -21.57 2.22 10.08
N ALA A 4 -20.39 2.84 10.19
CA ALA A 4 -19.66 3.34 9.03
C ALA A 4 -18.98 2.18 8.31
N TYR A 5 -19.05 2.18 6.99
CA TYR A 5 -18.38 1.19 6.16
C TYR A 5 -17.91 1.78 4.84
N GLN A 6 -16.99 1.10 4.18
CA GLN A 6 -16.50 1.41 2.83
C GLN A 6 -16.42 0.13 2.01
N VAL A 7 -16.62 0.26 0.69
CA VAL A 7 -16.48 -0.85 -0.26
C VAL A 7 -15.46 -0.45 -1.32
N LEU A 8 -14.48 -1.32 -1.59
CA LEU A 8 -13.43 -1.13 -2.57
C LEU A 8 -13.30 -2.36 -3.47
N GLY A 9 -12.97 -2.13 -4.75
CA GLY A 9 -12.86 -3.20 -5.73
C GLY A 9 -14.20 -3.78 -6.16
N ASP A 10 -14.16 -4.60 -7.18
CA ASP A 10 -15.30 -5.23 -7.84
C ASP A 10 -15.04 -6.72 -8.13
N GLY A 11 -14.08 -7.31 -7.43
CA GLY A 11 -13.72 -8.73 -7.57
C GLY A 11 -14.89 -9.65 -7.24
N PRO A 12 -14.83 -10.91 -7.68
CA PRO A 12 -15.95 -11.84 -7.63
C PRO A 12 -16.28 -12.38 -6.23
N THR A 13 -15.40 -12.13 -5.27
CA THR A 13 -15.54 -12.66 -3.89
C THR A 13 -15.60 -11.49 -2.91
N ASP A 14 -16.59 -11.52 -2.03
CA ASP A 14 -16.68 -10.57 -0.93
C ASP A 14 -15.66 -10.90 0.15
N LEU A 15 -14.85 -9.91 0.52
CA LEU A 15 -13.87 -9.97 1.60
C LEU A 15 -14.22 -8.93 2.67
N LEU A 16 -14.75 -9.40 3.79
CA LEU A 16 -15.04 -8.54 4.93
C LEU A 16 -13.80 -8.43 5.81
N VAL A 17 -13.25 -7.23 5.90
CA VAL A 17 -12.09 -6.92 6.75
C VAL A 17 -12.59 -6.40 8.09
N LEU A 18 -12.28 -7.13 9.16
CA LEU A 18 -12.55 -6.71 10.53
C LEU A 18 -11.42 -5.78 10.97
N PRO A 19 -11.67 -4.49 11.17
CA PRO A 19 -10.62 -3.51 11.44
C PRO A 19 -10.10 -3.61 12.86
N GLY A 20 -8.91 -3.05 13.09
CA GLY A 20 -8.38 -2.85 14.44
C GLY A 20 -9.11 -1.72 15.18
N PRO A 21 -9.13 -1.74 16.53
CA PRO A 21 -9.85 -0.73 17.31
C PRO A 21 -9.16 0.64 17.33
N PHE A 22 -7.94 0.74 16.78
CA PHE A 22 -7.11 1.95 16.86
C PHE A 22 -6.89 2.63 15.50
N VAL A 23 -7.32 2.00 14.39
CA VAL A 23 -7.21 2.56 13.05
C VAL A 23 -8.58 2.52 12.40
N PRO A 24 -9.32 3.65 12.41
CA PRO A 24 -10.62 3.74 11.77
C PRO A 24 -10.50 3.79 10.25
N ILE A 25 -11.60 3.48 9.56
CA ILE A 25 -11.62 3.33 8.10
C ILE A 25 -11.22 4.61 7.34
N ASP A 26 -11.43 5.78 7.92
CA ASP A 26 -11.05 7.08 7.34
C ASP A 26 -9.55 7.40 7.48
N SER A 27 -8.81 6.59 8.22
CA SER A 27 -7.36 6.73 8.39
C SER A 27 -6.55 5.68 7.63
N ILE A 28 -7.21 4.68 7.04
CA ILE A 28 -6.55 3.57 6.33
C ILE A 28 -5.78 4.08 5.11
N ASP A 29 -6.37 5.00 4.35
CA ASP A 29 -5.81 5.48 3.09
C ASP A 29 -4.72 6.56 3.30
N ASP A 30 -4.56 7.06 4.53
CA ASP A 30 -3.54 8.06 4.91
C ASP A 30 -2.15 7.40 5.14
N GLU A 31 -2.07 6.08 5.33
CA GLU A 31 -0.81 5.36 5.53
C GLU A 31 -0.47 4.52 4.28
N PRO A 32 0.68 4.79 3.61
CA PRO A 32 0.99 4.21 2.31
C PRO A 32 1.07 2.68 2.29
N SER A 33 1.58 2.02 3.33
CA SER A 33 1.69 0.56 3.35
C SER A 33 0.34 -0.11 3.63
N LEU A 34 -0.50 0.49 4.50
CA LEU A 34 -1.86 0.01 4.78
C LEU A 34 -2.76 0.20 3.55
N TYR A 35 -2.66 1.36 2.90
CA TYR A 35 -3.36 1.63 1.64
C TYR A 35 -3.01 0.58 0.57
N ARG A 36 -1.71 0.35 0.32
CA ARG A 36 -1.25 -0.67 -0.65
C ARG A 36 -1.76 -2.05 -0.31
N PHE A 37 -1.73 -2.44 0.97
CA PHE A 37 -2.24 -3.74 1.41
C PHE A 37 -3.72 -3.90 1.04
N HIS A 38 -4.56 -2.91 1.37
CA HIS A 38 -6.00 -2.96 1.05
C HIS A 38 -6.27 -2.88 -0.45
N ARG A 39 -5.50 -2.09 -1.20
CA ARG A 39 -5.58 -2.04 -2.68
C ARG A 39 -5.26 -3.40 -3.29
N ARG A 40 -4.25 -4.10 -2.76
CA ARG A 40 -3.90 -5.44 -3.24
C ARG A 40 -5.02 -6.45 -2.95
N LEU A 41 -5.65 -6.41 -1.79
CA LEU A 41 -6.85 -7.20 -1.51
C LEU A 41 -8.00 -6.87 -2.48
N ALA A 42 -8.19 -5.59 -2.78
CA ALA A 42 -9.24 -5.13 -3.69
C ALA A 42 -8.98 -5.46 -5.17
N SER A 43 -7.76 -5.86 -5.55
CA SER A 43 -7.46 -6.27 -6.94
C SER A 43 -8.05 -7.64 -7.30
N PHE A 44 -8.34 -8.51 -6.32
CA PHE A 44 -8.91 -9.84 -6.53
C PHE A 44 -10.20 -10.12 -5.75
N SER A 45 -10.69 -9.14 -4.95
CA SER A 45 -11.92 -9.28 -4.16
C SER A 45 -12.69 -7.96 -4.09
N ARG A 46 -13.98 -8.01 -3.73
CA ARG A 46 -14.75 -6.85 -3.29
C ARG A 46 -14.54 -6.69 -1.79
N VAL A 47 -13.69 -5.76 -1.39
CA VAL A 47 -13.30 -5.51 0.00
C VAL A 47 -14.35 -4.65 0.69
N ILE A 48 -14.91 -5.16 1.78
CA ILE A 48 -15.84 -4.46 2.67
C ILE A 48 -15.11 -4.20 3.98
N ARG A 49 -14.97 -2.95 4.41
CA ARG A 49 -14.36 -2.56 5.67
C ARG A 49 -15.29 -1.67 6.47
N LEU A 50 -15.24 -1.77 7.81
CA LEU A 50 -16.17 -1.08 8.69
C LEU A 50 -15.46 -0.56 9.94
N ASP A 51 -16.06 0.43 10.58
CA ASP A 51 -15.77 0.79 11.96
C ASP A 51 -16.77 0.12 12.88
N HIS A 52 -16.30 -0.63 13.88
CA HIS A 52 -17.20 -1.15 14.90
C HIS A 52 -17.84 -0.03 15.72
N ARG A 53 -18.99 -0.30 16.29
CA ARG A 53 -19.64 0.66 17.22
C ARG A 53 -18.67 1.08 18.32
N GLY A 54 -18.59 2.37 18.56
CA GLY A 54 -17.66 2.98 19.50
C GLY A 54 -16.33 3.39 18.90
N VAL A 55 -16.06 3.08 17.63
CA VAL A 55 -14.81 3.41 16.93
C VAL A 55 -15.10 4.31 15.73
N GLY A 56 -14.22 5.25 15.46
CA GLY A 56 -14.19 6.07 14.26
C GLY A 56 -15.51 6.80 13.97
N LEU A 57 -16.03 6.59 12.77
CA LEU A 57 -17.24 7.24 12.27
C LEU A 57 -18.55 6.53 12.67
N SER A 58 -18.46 5.36 13.32
CA SER A 58 -19.64 4.64 13.80
C SER A 58 -20.23 5.27 15.06
N SER A 59 -21.53 4.98 15.32
CA SER A 59 -22.25 5.48 16.49
C SER A 59 -21.49 5.22 17.78
N ARG A 60 -21.38 6.24 18.63
CA ARG A 60 -20.79 6.12 19.96
C ARG A 60 -21.69 5.28 20.87
N LEU A 61 -21.07 4.54 21.79
CA LEU A 61 -21.80 3.72 22.75
C LEU A 61 -22.18 4.52 23.98
N ALA A 62 -23.45 4.44 24.34
CA ALA A 62 -23.95 5.05 25.58
C ALA A 62 -23.55 4.27 26.84
N ALA A 63 -23.28 2.97 26.71
CA ALA A 63 -22.80 2.11 27.79
C ALA A 63 -21.82 1.05 27.25
N ILE A 64 -20.72 0.85 27.97
CA ILE A 64 -19.60 -0.04 27.60
C ILE A 64 -19.87 -1.51 27.97
N THR A 65 -20.91 -1.77 28.77
CA THR A 65 -21.19 -3.06 29.41
C THR A 65 -21.57 -4.19 28.44
N THR A 66 -21.80 -3.89 27.17
CA THR A 66 -22.22 -4.88 26.14
C THR A 66 -21.15 -5.15 25.10
N LEU A 67 -19.97 -4.51 25.18
CA LEU A 67 -18.89 -4.75 24.22
C LEU A 67 -18.34 -6.17 24.30
N GLY A 68 -17.94 -6.72 23.16
CA GLY A 68 -17.28 -8.02 23.09
C GLY A 68 -17.34 -8.65 21.70
N PRO A 69 -16.64 -9.77 21.49
CA PRO A 69 -16.57 -10.41 20.17
C PRO A 69 -17.95 -10.72 19.57
N LYS A 70 -18.92 -11.21 20.36
CA LYS A 70 -20.29 -11.48 19.88
C LYS A 70 -21.03 -10.21 19.45
N PHE A 71 -20.82 -9.12 20.14
CA PHE A 71 -21.44 -7.83 19.80
C PHE A 71 -20.88 -7.25 18.50
N TRP A 72 -19.56 -7.35 18.28
CA TRP A 72 -18.92 -6.88 17.07
C TRP A 72 -19.18 -7.78 15.87
N ALA A 73 -19.41 -9.09 16.09
CA ALA A 73 -19.90 -9.98 15.04
C ALA A 73 -21.27 -9.53 14.48
N GLN A 74 -22.17 -9.03 15.33
CA GLN A 74 -23.46 -8.47 14.89
C GLN A 74 -23.29 -7.19 14.04
N ASP A 75 -22.28 -6.35 14.32
CA ASP A 75 -21.97 -5.18 13.49
C ASP A 75 -21.54 -5.61 12.10
N ALA A 76 -20.72 -6.64 12.00
CA ALA A 76 -20.28 -7.23 10.75
C ALA A 76 -21.46 -7.75 9.91
N ILE A 77 -22.39 -8.49 10.52
CA ILE A 77 -23.61 -8.97 9.84
C ILE A 77 -24.47 -7.80 9.35
N ALA A 78 -24.66 -6.75 10.15
CA ALA A 78 -25.46 -5.59 9.75
C ALA A 78 -24.85 -4.87 8.55
N VAL A 79 -23.52 -4.78 8.45
CA VAL A 79 -22.83 -4.22 7.27
C VAL A 79 -22.99 -5.14 6.06
N MET A 80 -22.80 -6.46 6.23
CA MET A 80 -23.02 -7.42 5.13
C MET A 80 -24.44 -7.27 4.55
N ASP A 81 -25.46 -7.17 5.40
CA ASP A 81 -26.84 -6.95 4.98
C ASP A 81 -27.02 -5.63 4.21
N ALA A 82 -26.41 -4.55 4.71
CA ALA A 82 -26.51 -3.24 4.08
C ALA A 82 -25.87 -3.16 2.68
N VAL A 83 -24.82 -3.95 2.41
CA VAL A 83 -24.13 -3.99 1.11
C VAL A 83 -24.58 -5.13 0.21
N GLY A 84 -25.63 -5.89 0.61
CA GLY A 84 -26.13 -7.03 -0.15
C GLY A 84 -25.17 -8.20 -0.24
N CYS A 85 -24.32 -8.40 0.78
CA CYS A 85 -23.38 -9.51 0.87
C CYS A 85 -24.03 -10.68 1.59
N GLU A 86 -24.36 -11.75 0.85
CA GLU A 86 -24.97 -12.95 1.45
C GLU A 86 -23.92 -13.76 2.23
N GLN A 87 -22.71 -13.90 1.68
CA GLN A 87 -21.63 -14.70 2.25
C GLN A 87 -20.27 -14.07 1.92
N ALA A 88 -19.40 -13.89 2.92
CA ALA A 88 -18.07 -13.32 2.74
C ALA A 88 -16.93 -14.24 3.22
N THR A 89 -15.75 -14.08 2.65
CA THR A 89 -14.49 -14.42 3.33
C THR A 89 -14.23 -13.39 4.41
N ILE A 90 -13.92 -13.83 5.63
CA ILE A 90 -13.67 -12.95 6.76
C ILE A 90 -12.16 -12.81 6.97
N PHE A 91 -11.63 -11.58 6.89
CA PHE A 91 -10.25 -11.26 7.23
C PHE A 91 -10.21 -10.67 8.64
N ALA A 92 -9.65 -11.41 9.57
CA ALA A 92 -9.69 -11.13 11.01
C ALA A 92 -8.27 -11.02 11.59
N PRO A 93 -7.68 -9.81 11.62
CA PRO A 93 -6.31 -9.62 12.10
C PRO A 93 -6.25 -9.39 13.62
N SER A 94 -5.15 -9.82 14.23
CA SER A 94 -4.77 -9.53 15.63
C SER A 94 -5.88 -9.95 16.62
N PHE A 95 -6.32 -9.06 17.48
CA PHE A 95 -7.38 -9.34 18.45
C PHE A 95 -8.78 -9.42 17.84
N HIS A 96 -9.00 -8.88 16.65
CA HIS A 96 -10.25 -9.07 15.92
C HIS A 96 -10.40 -10.47 15.32
N ALA A 97 -9.35 -11.30 15.43
CA ALA A 97 -9.47 -12.73 15.23
C ALA A 97 -10.62 -13.32 16.08
N MET A 98 -10.77 -12.89 17.34
CA MET A 98 -11.87 -13.36 18.20
C MET A 98 -13.25 -13.02 17.64
N ASN A 99 -13.41 -11.85 17.00
CA ASN A 99 -14.67 -11.47 16.35
C ASN A 99 -14.94 -12.37 15.12
N GLY A 100 -13.90 -12.64 14.33
CA GLY A 100 -13.98 -13.53 13.16
C GLY A 100 -14.27 -14.96 13.56
N LEU A 101 -13.65 -15.47 14.62
CA LEU A 101 -13.90 -16.80 15.16
C LEU A 101 -15.35 -16.96 15.63
N VAL A 102 -15.88 -15.98 16.39
CA VAL A 102 -17.29 -15.96 16.80
C VAL A 102 -18.22 -15.85 15.59
N LEU A 103 -17.90 -14.99 14.62
CA LEU A 103 -18.73 -14.84 13.42
C LEU A 103 -18.81 -16.15 12.64
N ALA A 104 -17.67 -16.86 12.47
CA ALA A 104 -17.62 -18.10 11.75
C ALA A 104 -18.35 -19.26 12.45
N ALA A 105 -18.39 -19.24 13.79
CA ALA A 105 -19.08 -20.26 14.57
C ALA A 105 -20.59 -19.98 14.74
N ASP A 106 -20.96 -18.71 14.99
CA ASP A 106 -22.35 -18.33 15.30
C ASP A 106 -23.19 -18.08 14.02
N TYR A 107 -22.53 -17.81 12.86
CA TYR A 107 -23.17 -17.50 11.56
C TYR A 107 -22.50 -18.26 10.39
N PRO A 108 -22.43 -19.60 10.44
CA PRO A 108 -21.69 -20.39 9.44
C PRO A 108 -22.21 -20.18 8.02
N GLU A 109 -23.50 -19.90 7.84
CA GLU A 109 -24.12 -19.63 6.53
C GLU A 109 -23.68 -18.29 5.92
N ARG A 110 -23.14 -17.37 6.74
CA ARG A 110 -22.65 -16.05 6.30
C ARG A 110 -21.15 -16.04 6.03
N VAL A 111 -20.43 -17.07 6.44
CA VAL A 111 -18.96 -17.13 6.34
C VAL A 111 -18.55 -18.18 5.30
N ARG A 112 -18.03 -17.72 4.16
CA ARG A 112 -17.48 -18.56 3.10
C ARG A 112 -16.18 -19.23 3.54
N SER A 113 -15.30 -18.44 4.16
CA SER A 113 -14.01 -18.88 4.71
C SER A 113 -13.50 -17.85 5.71
N LEU A 114 -12.54 -18.26 6.54
CA LEU A 114 -11.96 -17.41 7.57
C LEU A 114 -10.44 -17.28 7.38
N ILE A 115 -9.93 -16.07 7.44
CA ILE A 115 -8.50 -15.76 7.42
C ILE A 115 -8.14 -15.06 8.73
N VAL A 116 -7.30 -15.70 9.54
CA VAL A 116 -6.82 -15.17 10.81
C VAL A 116 -5.35 -14.77 10.66
N VAL A 117 -5.01 -13.52 10.96
CA VAL A 117 -3.62 -13.03 10.88
C VAL A 117 -3.14 -12.59 12.24
N ASN A 118 -2.05 -13.19 12.74
CA ASN A 118 -1.48 -12.92 14.07
C ASN A 118 -2.56 -12.91 15.17
N GLY A 119 -3.49 -13.88 15.14
CA GLY A 119 -4.67 -13.89 15.99
C GLY A 119 -4.56 -14.81 17.20
N SER A 120 -5.48 -14.61 18.15
CA SER A 120 -5.63 -15.46 19.34
C SER A 120 -7.09 -15.71 19.64
N ALA A 121 -7.41 -16.83 20.32
CA ALA A 121 -8.74 -17.11 20.88
C ALA A 121 -8.90 -16.55 22.30
N ARG A 122 -7.80 -16.25 22.96
CA ARG A 122 -7.74 -15.70 24.31
C ARG A 122 -6.39 -15.02 24.51
N PRO A 123 -6.32 -13.77 24.98
CA PRO A 123 -5.05 -13.11 25.27
C PRO A 123 -4.37 -13.65 26.54
N LEU A 124 -5.15 -13.93 27.60
CA LEU A 124 -4.64 -14.28 28.90
C LEU A 124 -4.29 -15.76 29.07
N TRP A 125 -3.28 -16.02 29.87
CA TRP A 125 -2.91 -17.36 30.32
C TRP A 125 -4.06 -18.07 31.06
N ALA A 126 -4.16 -19.38 30.87
CA ALA A 126 -4.95 -20.29 31.66
C ALA A 126 -4.20 -21.63 31.80
N PRO A 127 -4.55 -22.51 32.77
CA PRO A 127 -3.89 -23.81 32.93
C PRO A 127 -3.98 -24.68 31.64
N ASP A 128 -5.05 -24.56 30.90
CA ASP A 128 -5.33 -25.21 29.62
C ASP A 128 -5.00 -24.32 28.41
N TYR A 129 -4.37 -23.15 28.64
CA TYR A 129 -3.95 -22.21 27.61
C TYR A 129 -2.61 -21.56 27.97
N PRO A 130 -1.52 -22.34 27.97
CA PRO A 130 -0.21 -21.88 28.45
C PRO A 130 0.46 -20.84 27.53
N VAL A 131 -0.04 -20.66 26.31
CA VAL A 131 0.45 -19.68 25.31
C VAL A 131 0.01 -18.26 25.63
N GLY A 132 -1.00 -18.06 26.44
CA GLY A 132 -1.52 -16.77 26.83
C GLY A 132 -0.58 -16.01 27.75
N ALA A 133 -0.72 -14.68 27.78
CA ALA A 133 0.09 -13.78 28.57
C ALA A 133 -0.18 -13.92 30.08
N GLN A 134 0.88 -13.98 30.89
CA GLN A 134 0.76 -14.03 32.34
C GLN A 134 0.69 -12.63 32.95
N VAL A 135 -0.42 -12.29 33.61
CA VAL A 135 -0.66 -10.99 34.26
C VAL A 135 0.46 -10.56 35.21
N ARG A 136 1.18 -11.49 35.82
CA ARG A 136 2.24 -11.22 36.81
C ARG A 136 3.60 -10.87 36.24
N ARG A 137 3.81 -11.02 34.95
CA ARG A 137 5.04 -10.59 34.25
C ARG A 137 4.63 -9.48 33.33
N ALA A 138 4.87 -8.22 33.72
CA ALA A 138 4.70 -7.00 32.94
C ALA A 138 4.50 -7.27 31.42
N ASP A 139 3.37 -7.90 31.06
CA ASP A 139 2.97 -8.06 29.67
C ASP A 139 2.55 -6.68 29.21
N PRO A 140 3.21 -6.13 28.23
CA PRO A 140 2.99 -4.77 27.80
C PRO A 140 1.54 -4.45 27.43
N PHE A 141 0.86 -5.38 26.75
CA PHE A 141 -0.53 -5.18 26.34
C PHE A 141 -1.48 -5.15 27.54
N LEU A 142 -1.30 -6.09 28.47
CA LEU A 142 -2.11 -6.15 29.69
C LEU A 142 -1.84 -4.96 30.58
N THR A 143 -0.61 -4.46 30.60
CA THR A 143 -0.25 -3.24 31.33
C THR A 143 -1.05 -2.05 30.80
N VAL A 144 -1.11 -1.85 29.48
CA VAL A 144 -1.90 -0.76 28.87
C VAL A 144 -3.41 -0.99 29.05
N ALA A 145 -3.88 -2.22 28.90
CA ALA A 145 -5.29 -2.55 28.98
C ALA A 145 -5.85 -2.45 30.42
N LEU A 146 -5.05 -2.84 31.42
CA LEU A 146 -5.47 -2.96 32.82
C LEU A 146 -4.95 -1.84 33.73
N GLU A 147 -3.88 -1.15 33.33
CA GLU A 147 -3.30 -0.03 34.08
C GLU A 147 -3.49 1.29 33.32
N PRO A 148 -4.49 2.12 33.69
CA PRO A 148 -4.83 3.35 32.97
C PRO A 148 -3.69 4.34 32.77
N ASP A 149 -2.70 4.33 33.65
CA ASP A 149 -1.59 5.29 33.67
C ASP A 149 -0.34 4.75 32.94
N ALA A 150 -0.41 3.59 32.29
CA ALA A 150 0.75 2.98 31.66
C ALA A 150 1.31 3.85 30.50
N VAL A 151 0.43 4.44 29.71
CA VAL A 151 0.81 5.36 28.62
C VAL A 151 1.41 6.66 29.18
N GLU A 152 0.84 7.20 30.23
CA GLU A 152 1.38 8.39 30.92
C GLU A 152 2.77 8.13 31.52
N ARG A 153 3.07 6.87 31.86
CA ARG A 153 4.39 6.42 32.35
C ARG A 153 5.39 6.16 31.22
N GLY A 154 5.05 6.51 29.97
CA GLY A 154 5.95 6.40 28.80
C GLY A 154 5.93 5.03 28.14
N PHE A 155 4.84 4.26 28.31
CA PHE A 155 4.67 2.98 27.62
C PHE A 155 4.35 3.20 26.14
N ASP A 156 5.24 2.76 25.26
CA ASP A 156 5.09 2.90 23.82
C ASP A 156 4.49 1.65 23.19
N VAL A 157 3.18 1.69 22.90
CA VAL A 157 2.44 0.58 22.28
C VAL A 157 3.01 0.25 20.90
N LEU A 158 3.39 1.26 20.10
CA LEU A 158 3.88 1.07 18.75
C LEU A 158 5.17 0.24 18.71
N SER A 159 6.07 0.46 19.68
CA SER A 159 7.32 -0.32 19.79
C SER A 159 7.11 -1.82 20.00
N ILE A 160 5.91 -2.23 20.39
CA ILE A 160 5.54 -3.62 20.64
C ILE A 160 4.76 -4.22 19.49
N VAL A 161 3.78 -3.49 18.97
CA VAL A 161 2.91 -4.00 17.89
C VAL A 161 3.56 -3.89 16.52
N ALA A 162 4.49 -2.95 16.33
CA ALA A 162 5.21 -2.72 15.07
C ALA A 162 6.64 -2.21 15.31
N PRO A 163 7.53 -3.04 15.89
CA PRO A 163 8.88 -2.64 16.27
C PRO A 163 9.73 -2.14 15.09
N THR A 164 9.47 -2.60 13.87
CA THR A 164 10.27 -2.21 12.69
C THR A 164 10.03 -0.78 12.24
N VAL A 165 8.88 -0.18 12.57
CA VAL A 165 8.51 1.19 12.19
C VAL A 165 8.35 2.13 13.40
N ALA A 166 8.60 1.63 14.62
CA ALA A 166 8.46 2.42 15.83
C ALA A 166 9.39 3.64 15.92
N GLY A 167 10.51 3.64 15.18
CA GLY A 167 11.44 4.76 15.04
C GLY A 167 11.15 5.69 13.85
N ASP A 168 10.11 5.43 13.06
CA ASP A 168 9.72 6.27 11.93
C ASP A 168 8.77 7.37 12.41
N ASP A 169 9.22 8.63 12.38
CA ASP A 169 8.45 9.78 12.85
C ASP A 169 7.17 10.02 12.03
N VAL A 170 7.17 9.71 10.73
CA VAL A 170 6.00 9.88 9.85
C VAL A 170 4.95 8.83 10.18
N PHE A 171 5.35 7.57 10.31
CA PHE A 171 4.44 6.49 10.74
C PHE A 171 3.87 6.76 12.13
N ARG A 172 4.69 7.25 13.05
CA ARG A 172 4.27 7.57 14.43
C ARG A 172 3.25 8.71 14.44
N ALA A 173 3.47 9.77 13.68
CA ALA A 173 2.53 10.89 13.59
C ALA A 173 1.17 10.44 13.02
N TRP A 174 1.18 9.57 12.01
CA TRP A 174 -0.04 8.97 11.47
C TRP A 174 -0.73 8.07 12.52
N TRP A 175 0.03 7.21 13.21
CA TRP A 175 -0.51 6.32 14.24
C TRP A 175 -1.22 7.06 15.35
N ASP A 176 -0.63 8.14 15.86
CA ASP A 176 -1.22 8.99 16.88
C ASP A 176 -2.49 9.69 16.38
N LEU A 177 -2.48 10.16 15.13
CA LEU A 177 -3.66 10.77 14.50
C LEU A 177 -4.79 9.76 14.32
N ALA A 178 -4.51 8.56 13.82
CA ALA A 178 -5.47 7.49 13.66
C ALA A 178 -6.08 7.08 15.02
N GLY A 179 -5.26 6.93 16.05
CA GLY A 179 -5.73 6.66 17.41
C GLY A 179 -6.66 7.74 17.97
N ASN A 180 -6.37 9.02 17.70
CA ASN A 180 -7.23 10.13 18.09
C ASN A 180 -8.58 10.13 17.33
N ARG A 181 -8.58 9.75 16.05
CA ARG A 181 -9.80 9.60 15.24
C ARG A 181 -10.63 8.38 15.68
N ALA A 182 -9.99 7.31 16.10
CA ALA A 182 -10.67 6.09 16.55
C ALA A 182 -11.61 6.35 17.72
N GLY A 183 -11.24 7.24 18.66
CA GLY A 183 -12.12 7.63 19.75
C GLY A 183 -11.39 8.21 20.95
N PRO A 184 -12.12 8.61 21.99
CA PRO A 184 -11.52 9.15 23.20
C PRO A 184 -10.74 8.08 23.97
N PRO A 185 -9.69 8.45 24.73
CA PRO A 185 -8.88 7.51 25.51
C PRO A 185 -9.69 6.58 26.45
N SER A 186 -10.83 7.06 26.98
CA SER A 186 -11.73 6.24 27.78
C SER A 186 -12.34 5.07 27.01
N MET A 187 -12.66 5.27 25.73
CA MET A 187 -13.18 4.23 24.85
C MET A 187 -12.08 3.23 24.49
N ALA A 188 -10.89 3.71 24.13
CA ALA A 188 -9.74 2.86 23.84
C ALA A 188 -9.42 1.93 25.04
N ARG A 189 -9.41 2.46 26.25
CA ARG A 189 -9.23 1.67 27.49
C ARG A 189 -10.33 0.62 27.69
N ALA A 190 -11.59 1.00 27.46
CA ALA A 190 -12.71 0.08 27.60
C ALA A 190 -12.64 -1.08 26.59
N VAL A 191 -12.35 -0.78 25.33
CA VAL A 191 -12.15 -1.78 24.27
C VAL A 191 -10.96 -2.69 24.60
N SER A 192 -9.83 -2.12 25.01
CA SER A 192 -8.64 -2.89 25.41
C SER A 192 -8.92 -3.84 26.57
N LYS A 193 -9.68 -3.39 27.57
CA LYS A 193 -10.09 -4.25 28.70
C LYS A 193 -10.97 -5.42 28.26
N VAL A 194 -11.97 -5.14 27.42
CA VAL A 194 -12.87 -6.18 26.87
C VAL A 194 -12.06 -7.21 26.07
N ILE A 195 -11.13 -6.76 25.23
CA ILE A 195 -10.25 -7.64 24.48
C ILE A 195 -9.39 -8.49 25.41
N ALA A 196 -8.76 -7.88 26.42
CA ALA A 196 -7.88 -8.59 27.35
C ALA A 196 -8.61 -9.69 28.15
N GLU A 197 -9.88 -9.47 28.49
CA GLU A 197 -10.70 -10.39 29.27
C GLU A 197 -11.45 -11.42 28.39
N ALA A 198 -11.43 -11.26 27.07
CA ALA A 198 -12.16 -12.15 26.17
C ALA A 198 -11.58 -13.56 26.12
N ASP A 199 -12.48 -14.54 26.03
CA ASP A 199 -12.16 -15.95 25.83
C ASP A 199 -13.21 -16.55 24.88
N VAL A 200 -12.78 -16.96 23.70
CA VAL A 200 -13.66 -17.53 22.66
C VAL A 200 -13.21 -18.93 22.25
N ARG A 201 -12.49 -19.63 23.13
CA ARG A 201 -12.00 -20.98 22.87
C ARG A 201 -13.12 -22.00 22.71
N ASP A 202 -14.24 -21.76 23.34
CA ASP A 202 -15.44 -22.61 23.27
C ASP A 202 -16.09 -22.68 21.90
N VAL A 203 -15.87 -21.69 21.02
CA VAL A 203 -16.44 -21.67 19.68
C VAL A 203 -15.58 -22.38 18.63
N LEU A 204 -14.29 -22.64 18.90
CA LEU A 204 -13.34 -23.12 17.89
C LEU A 204 -13.77 -24.44 17.24
N GLY A 205 -14.30 -25.38 18.03
CA GLY A 205 -14.78 -26.67 17.54
C GLY A 205 -16.08 -26.59 16.72
N HIS A 206 -16.74 -25.44 16.66
CA HIS A 206 -17.96 -25.21 15.89
C HIS A 206 -17.71 -24.52 14.55
N ILE A 207 -16.44 -24.17 14.25
CA ILE A 207 -16.09 -23.50 13.01
C ILE A 207 -16.00 -24.55 11.89
N GLU A 208 -16.93 -24.46 10.93
CA GLU A 208 -17.01 -25.34 9.76
C GLU A 208 -16.35 -24.71 8.52
N ALA A 209 -16.23 -23.39 8.50
CA ALA A 209 -15.67 -22.64 7.39
C ALA A 209 -14.19 -23.00 7.15
N PRO A 210 -13.74 -23.20 5.91
CA PRO A 210 -12.32 -23.33 5.59
C PRO A 210 -11.53 -22.18 6.23
N THR A 211 -10.48 -22.51 6.99
CA THR A 211 -9.75 -21.50 7.78
C THR A 211 -8.27 -21.49 7.43
N LEU A 212 -7.77 -20.30 7.07
CA LEU A 212 -6.35 -20.00 6.89
C LEU A 212 -5.86 -19.20 8.09
N ILE A 213 -4.78 -19.67 8.72
CA ILE A 213 -4.12 -19.00 9.84
C ILE A 213 -2.73 -18.57 9.38
N LEU A 214 -2.47 -17.27 9.36
CA LEU A 214 -1.19 -16.67 9.02
C LEU A 214 -0.58 -16.07 10.28
N HIS A 215 0.64 -16.47 10.65
CA HIS A 215 1.24 -15.98 11.89
C HIS A 215 2.74 -15.70 11.72
N ARG A 216 3.17 -14.51 12.13
CA ARG A 216 4.58 -14.12 12.12
C ARG A 216 5.30 -14.72 13.32
N VAL A 217 6.33 -15.54 13.08
CA VAL A 217 7.04 -16.29 14.13
C VAL A 217 7.77 -15.42 15.15
N GLY A 218 8.18 -14.23 14.76
CA GLY A 218 8.88 -13.28 15.63
C GLY A 218 7.97 -12.29 16.34
N SER A 219 6.62 -12.36 16.16
CA SER A 219 5.70 -11.49 16.88
C SER A 219 5.77 -11.76 18.40
N THR A 220 6.13 -10.73 19.14
CA THR A 220 6.22 -10.81 20.60
C THR A 220 4.92 -10.40 21.31
N TYR A 221 4.09 -9.62 20.63
CA TYR A 221 2.82 -9.14 21.17
C TYR A 221 1.73 -10.19 21.15
N ILE A 222 1.61 -10.94 20.05
CA ILE A 222 0.79 -12.15 19.95
C ILE A 222 1.71 -13.27 19.48
N PRO A 223 2.33 -14.04 20.38
CA PRO A 223 3.28 -15.09 20.01
C PRO A 223 2.67 -16.17 19.13
N VAL A 224 3.48 -16.76 18.24
CA VAL A 224 3.04 -17.79 17.26
C VAL A 224 2.35 -19.01 17.90
N GLY A 225 2.58 -19.27 19.17
CA GLY A 225 1.86 -20.29 19.94
C GLY A 225 0.35 -20.14 19.90
N HIS A 226 -0.17 -18.90 19.80
CA HIS A 226 -1.60 -18.66 19.62
C HIS A 226 -2.12 -19.19 18.27
N GLY A 227 -1.38 -18.97 17.19
CA GLY A 227 -1.72 -19.49 15.86
C GLY A 227 -1.68 -21.01 15.80
N ARG A 228 -0.70 -21.64 16.45
CA ARG A 228 -0.61 -23.10 16.58
C ARG A 228 -1.79 -23.67 17.36
N TYR A 229 -2.16 -23.03 18.46
CA TYR A 229 -3.35 -23.42 19.23
C TYR A 229 -4.64 -23.36 18.40
N LEU A 230 -4.82 -22.30 17.64
CA LEU A 230 -5.98 -22.19 16.71
C LEU A 230 -5.98 -23.35 15.70
N ALA A 231 -4.81 -23.66 15.10
CA ALA A 231 -4.68 -24.73 14.13
C ALA A 231 -4.98 -26.11 14.72
N GLU A 232 -4.67 -26.33 15.98
CA GLU A 232 -4.96 -27.58 16.69
C GLU A 232 -6.45 -27.74 17.04
N HIS A 233 -7.21 -26.63 17.16
CA HIS A 233 -8.58 -26.63 17.66
C HIS A 233 -9.64 -26.30 16.59
N ILE A 234 -9.25 -25.85 15.41
CA ILE A 234 -10.15 -25.61 14.27
C ILE A 234 -9.91 -26.71 13.23
N ALA A 235 -10.90 -27.58 13.06
CA ALA A 235 -10.80 -28.72 12.17
C ALA A 235 -10.55 -28.27 10.71
N GLY A 236 -9.57 -28.88 10.05
CA GLY A 236 -9.26 -28.59 8.63
C GLY A 236 -8.62 -27.23 8.38
N SER A 237 -8.21 -26.49 9.41
CA SER A 237 -7.50 -25.25 9.23
C SER A 237 -6.06 -25.46 8.73
N ARG A 238 -5.55 -24.48 7.97
CA ARG A 238 -4.18 -24.43 7.45
C ARG A 238 -3.40 -23.33 8.16
N LEU A 239 -2.32 -23.67 8.86
CA LEU A 239 -1.39 -22.72 9.45
C LEU A 239 -0.21 -22.47 8.51
N VAL A 240 0.10 -21.19 8.29
CA VAL A 240 1.32 -20.75 7.62
C VAL A 240 2.08 -19.83 8.57
N GLU A 241 3.29 -20.26 8.94
CA GLU A 241 4.19 -19.45 9.75
C GLU A 241 5.05 -18.57 8.84
N LEU A 242 4.96 -17.26 9.02
CA LEU A 242 5.64 -16.26 8.21
C LEU A 242 6.82 -15.63 8.96
N PRO A 243 7.88 -15.20 8.28
CA PRO A 243 8.93 -14.40 8.91
C PRO A 243 8.39 -13.01 9.32
N GLY A 244 9.07 -12.36 10.27
CA GLY A 244 8.77 -11.01 10.73
C GLY A 244 8.39 -10.94 12.20
N THR A 245 8.42 -9.72 12.73
CA THR A 245 8.22 -9.41 14.15
C THR A 245 6.97 -8.55 14.42
N ASP A 246 6.49 -7.81 13.40
CA ASP A 246 5.38 -6.89 13.56
C ASP A 246 4.04 -7.64 13.66
N THR A 247 3.20 -7.23 14.61
CA THR A 247 1.84 -7.75 14.74
C THR A 247 0.89 -7.08 13.75
N LEU A 248 1.15 -5.81 13.41
CA LEU A 248 0.38 -5.09 12.40
C LEU A 248 0.60 -5.76 11.03
N TYR A 249 -0.46 -6.28 10.45
CA TYR A 249 -0.41 -7.15 9.27
C TYR A 249 0.13 -6.46 8.00
N TRP A 250 0.02 -5.14 7.93
CA TRP A 250 0.45 -4.32 6.78
C TRP A 250 1.88 -3.78 6.90
N VAL A 251 2.56 -4.01 8.02
CA VAL A 251 3.93 -3.54 8.27
C VAL A 251 4.93 -4.63 7.90
N GLY A 252 6.10 -4.25 7.42
CA GLY A 252 7.18 -5.16 7.00
C GLY A 252 6.92 -5.81 5.64
N ASP A 253 7.51 -6.98 5.38
CA ASP A 253 7.27 -7.72 4.14
C ASP A 253 5.89 -8.40 4.18
N THR A 254 4.97 -7.85 3.38
CA THR A 254 3.59 -8.33 3.27
C THR A 254 3.35 -9.22 2.06
N GLY A 255 4.30 -9.31 1.14
CA GLY A 255 4.17 -10.09 -0.10
C GLY A 255 3.77 -11.55 0.14
N PRO A 256 4.54 -12.32 0.93
CA PRO A 256 4.20 -13.72 1.21
C PRO A 256 2.83 -13.90 1.86
N MET A 257 2.41 -12.95 2.71
CA MET A 257 1.09 -12.98 3.35
C MET A 257 -0.03 -12.76 2.33
N LEU A 258 0.12 -11.77 1.46
CA LEU A 258 -0.86 -11.46 0.41
C LEU A 258 -0.97 -12.58 -0.61
N ASP A 259 0.13 -13.24 -0.96
CA ASP A 259 0.12 -14.41 -1.86
C ASP A 259 -0.67 -15.58 -1.28
N GLU A 260 -0.50 -15.88 0.02
CA GLU A 260 -1.27 -16.93 0.71
C GLU A 260 -2.76 -16.58 0.81
N ILE A 261 -3.10 -15.30 1.03
CA ILE A 261 -4.49 -14.81 1.05
C ILE A 261 -5.12 -14.94 -0.33
N GLU A 262 -4.43 -14.51 -1.38
CA GLU A 262 -4.95 -14.60 -2.75
C GLU A 262 -5.15 -16.04 -3.18
N GLU A 263 -4.16 -16.92 -2.96
CA GLU A 263 -4.28 -18.34 -3.26
C GLU A 263 -5.48 -18.96 -2.53
N PHE A 264 -5.68 -18.59 -1.27
CA PHE A 264 -6.79 -19.12 -0.46
C PHE A 264 -8.17 -18.67 -0.95
N ILE A 265 -8.28 -17.42 -1.43
CA ILE A 265 -9.54 -16.85 -1.93
C ILE A 265 -9.84 -17.30 -3.36
N THR A 266 -8.83 -17.28 -4.24
CA THR A 266 -9.00 -17.45 -5.69
C THR A 266 -8.63 -18.84 -6.19
N GLY A 267 -7.89 -19.61 -5.40
CA GLY A 267 -7.30 -20.90 -5.82
C GLY A 267 -6.06 -20.74 -6.71
N VAL A 268 -5.60 -19.50 -6.95
CA VAL A 268 -4.43 -19.22 -7.80
C VAL A 268 -3.40 -18.45 -6.97
N ARG A 269 -2.18 -18.97 -6.92
CA ARG A 269 -1.08 -18.30 -6.22
C ARG A 269 -0.46 -17.23 -7.12
N GLY A 270 -0.44 -15.99 -6.63
CA GLY A 270 0.28 -14.90 -7.29
C GLY A 270 -0.27 -14.50 -8.66
N GLY A 271 -1.58 -14.21 -8.75
CA GLY A 271 -2.22 -13.75 -9.99
C GLY A 271 -2.05 -12.29 -10.33
N ALA A 272 -1.59 -11.47 -9.40
CA ALA A 272 -1.18 -10.10 -9.65
C ALA A 272 0.18 -9.86 -9.00
N ASP A 273 1.26 -10.11 -9.73
CA ASP A 273 2.44 -9.24 -9.59
C ASP A 273 1.90 -7.81 -9.50
N ALA A 274 2.39 -7.01 -8.56
CA ALA A 274 2.22 -5.55 -8.58
C ALA A 274 2.23 -5.15 -10.05
N GLU A 275 1.18 -4.47 -10.54
CA GLU A 275 0.87 -4.34 -11.97
C GLU A 275 2.13 -4.01 -12.74
N ARG A 276 2.89 -5.05 -13.12
CA ARG A 276 4.02 -4.89 -14.01
C ARG A 276 3.42 -4.70 -15.39
N MET A 277 3.54 -3.50 -15.85
CA MET A 277 3.12 -3.18 -17.20
C MET A 277 4.31 -2.76 -18.06
N LEU A 278 4.23 -3.08 -19.32
CA LEU A 278 5.17 -2.51 -20.29
C LEU A 278 4.81 -1.04 -20.48
N ALA A 279 5.69 -0.16 -20.04
CA ALA A 279 5.53 1.29 -20.23
C ALA A 279 6.73 1.90 -20.90
N THR A 280 6.50 3.03 -21.57
CA THR A 280 7.56 3.89 -22.06
C THR A 280 7.76 5.00 -21.05
N ILE A 281 8.97 5.13 -20.53
CA ILE A 281 9.33 6.11 -19.52
C ILE A 281 10.14 7.21 -20.20
N MET A 282 9.72 8.46 -20.02
CA MET A 282 10.39 9.66 -20.47
C MET A 282 10.91 10.45 -19.28
N PHE A 283 12.17 10.81 -19.31
CA PHE A 283 12.80 11.74 -18.38
C PHE A 283 13.16 13.02 -19.11
N THR A 284 12.90 14.16 -18.49
CA THR A 284 13.39 15.46 -18.96
C THR A 284 14.22 16.12 -17.86
N ASP A 285 15.16 16.97 -18.26
CA ASP A 285 16.00 17.71 -17.32
C ASP A 285 16.51 19.02 -17.97
N ILE A 286 16.54 20.15 -17.24
CA ILE A 286 17.00 21.44 -17.75
C ILE A 286 18.53 21.46 -17.77
N VAL A 287 19.10 21.77 -18.91
CA VAL A 287 20.56 21.87 -19.07
C VAL A 287 21.08 23.09 -18.35
N GLY A 288 22.01 22.90 -17.40
CA GLY A 288 22.64 24.01 -16.68
C GLY A 288 21.72 24.76 -15.72
N SER A 289 20.68 24.13 -15.17
CA SER A 289 19.69 24.73 -14.26
C SER A 289 20.32 25.57 -13.13
N THR A 290 21.36 25.05 -12.48
CA THR A 290 22.09 25.77 -11.42
C THR A 290 22.75 27.07 -11.95
N GLN A 291 23.25 27.08 -13.17
CA GLN A 291 23.86 28.26 -13.79
C GLN A 291 22.78 29.30 -14.14
N HIS A 292 21.65 28.87 -14.66
CA HIS A 292 20.50 29.73 -14.94
C HIS A 292 19.95 30.36 -13.65
N ALA A 293 19.77 29.56 -12.59
CA ALA A 293 19.34 30.06 -11.28
C ALA A 293 20.30 31.13 -10.74
N ALA A 294 21.60 30.86 -10.81
CA ALA A 294 22.63 31.84 -10.36
C ALA A 294 22.63 33.11 -11.19
N ALA A 295 22.34 33.05 -12.47
CA ALA A 295 22.34 34.21 -13.38
C ALA A 295 21.07 35.06 -13.29
N LEU A 296 19.90 34.43 -13.09
CA LEU A 296 18.59 35.10 -13.07
C LEU A 296 18.18 35.59 -11.69
N GLY A 297 18.68 34.95 -10.62
CA GLY A 297 18.20 35.12 -9.26
C GLY A 297 16.91 34.37 -8.98
N ASP A 298 16.62 34.12 -7.69
CA ASP A 298 15.58 33.16 -7.24
C ASP A 298 14.17 33.45 -7.77
N ASP A 299 13.76 34.73 -7.83
CA ASP A 299 12.40 35.08 -8.26
C ASP A 299 12.17 34.83 -9.76
N ARG A 300 13.10 35.30 -10.60
CA ARG A 300 13.01 35.11 -12.06
C ARG A 300 13.21 33.64 -12.45
N TRP A 301 14.05 32.92 -11.71
CA TRP A 301 14.23 31.50 -11.93
C TRP A 301 12.96 30.72 -11.59
N ARG A 302 12.26 31.09 -10.52
CA ARG A 302 10.97 30.49 -10.17
C ARG A 302 9.91 30.73 -11.24
N ASP A 303 9.76 31.98 -11.71
CA ASP A 303 8.82 32.32 -12.79
C ASP A 303 9.11 31.51 -14.08
N LEU A 304 10.40 31.30 -14.40
CA LEU A 304 10.81 30.52 -15.56
C LEU A 304 10.50 29.04 -15.38
N LEU A 305 10.73 28.46 -14.18
CA LEU A 305 10.37 27.09 -13.85
C LEU A 305 8.86 26.87 -13.94
N ASP A 306 8.04 27.78 -13.40
CA ASP A 306 6.57 27.68 -13.44
C ASP A 306 6.05 27.64 -14.90
N ASN A 307 6.69 28.45 -15.79
CA ASN A 307 6.36 28.42 -17.23
C ASN A 307 6.84 27.13 -17.91
N HIS A 308 8.05 26.67 -17.60
CA HIS A 308 8.57 25.40 -18.08
C HIS A 308 7.67 24.23 -17.68
N ASP A 309 7.29 24.15 -16.41
CA ASP A 309 6.45 23.10 -15.85
C ASP A 309 5.09 23.10 -16.53
N THR A 310 4.49 24.28 -16.73
CA THR A 310 3.22 24.42 -17.44
C THR A 310 3.30 23.86 -18.87
N ILE A 311 4.37 24.19 -19.59
CA ILE A 311 4.59 23.69 -20.98
C ILE A 311 4.77 22.17 -20.98
N VAL A 312 5.64 21.64 -20.13
CA VAL A 312 5.95 20.21 -20.10
C VAL A 312 4.73 19.39 -19.70
N CYS A 313 4.01 19.80 -18.65
CA CYS A 313 2.76 19.14 -18.24
C CYS A 313 1.69 19.16 -19.34
N HIS A 314 1.55 20.29 -20.04
CA HIS A 314 0.60 20.40 -21.16
C HIS A 314 0.94 19.42 -22.29
N GLU A 315 2.20 19.34 -22.70
CA GLU A 315 2.61 18.42 -23.78
C GLU A 315 2.50 16.96 -23.34
N ILE A 316 2.88 16.60 -22.09
CA ILE A 316 2.68 15.24 -21.57
C ILE A 316 1.21 14.84 -21.67
N GLN A 317 0.28 15.69 -21.22
CA GLN A 317 -1.16 15.42 -21.27
C GLN A 317 -1.68 15.32 -22.70
N ARG A 318 -1.26 16.22 -23.59
CA ARG A 318 -1.64 16.26 -25.01
C ARG A 318 -1.30 14.96 -25.76
N PHE A 319 -0.19 14.33 -25.40
CA PHE A 319 0.23 13.06 -25.98
C PHE A 319 -0.23 11.83 -25.19
N GLY A 320 -1.14 12.00 -24.23
CA GLY A 320 -1.71 10.91 -23.44
C GLY A 320 -0.70 10.29 -22.46
N GLY A 321 0.33 11.04 -22.09
CA GLY A 321 1.27 10.67 -21.03
C GLY A 321 0.67 10.92 -19.66
N ARG A 322 1.19 10.18 -18.69
CA ARG A 322 0.88 10.37 -17.26
C ARG A 322 2.15 10.85 -16.56
N GLU A 323 2.06 11.98 -15.90
CA GLU A 323 3.12 12.49 -15.04
C GLU A 323 3.33 11.54 -13.86
N VAL A 324 4.61 11.27 -13.55
CA VAL A 324 5.07 10.50 -12.41
C VAL A 324 5.95 11.45 -11.63
N ASN A 325 5.77 11.62 -10.41
CA ASN A 325 6.47 12.48 -9.47
C ASN A 325 7.68 13.29 -10.00
N THR A 326 7.74 14.58 -9.75
CA THR A 326 8.85 15.47 -10.13
C THR A 326 9.88 15.54 -9.02
N ALA A 327 11.17 15.40 -9.37
CA ALA A 327 12.28 15.65 -8.46
C ALA A 327 13.12 16.82 -9.00
N GLY A 328 12.97 17.99 -8.41
CA GLY A 328 13.71 19.20 -8.81
C GLY A 328 13.17 19.84 -10.10
N ASP A 329 14.06 20.11 -11.07
CA ASP A 329 13.80 20.76 -12.35
C ASP A 329 13.55 19.78 -13.52
N GLY A 330 13.36 18.48 -13.21
CA GLY A 330 13.12 17.42 -14.18
C GLY A 330 11.77 16.77 -14.05
N PHE A 331 11.22 16.26 -15.16
CA PHE A 331 9.96 15.51 -15.21
C PHE A 331 10.19 14.03 -15.49
N VAL A 332 9.33 13.21 -14.90
CA VAL A 332 9.20 11.81 -15.24
C VAL A 332 7.78 11.56 -15.73
N ALA A 333 7.63 11.03 -16.91
CA ALA A 333 6.33 10.68 -17.46
C ALA A 333 6.32 9.26 -18.03
N THR A 334 5.16 8.61 -17.97
CA THR A 334 4.91 7.30 -18.57
C THR A 334 3.92 7.41 -19.71
N PHE A 335 4.14 6.58 -20.75
CA PHE A 335 3.28 6.49 -21.91
C PHE A 335 3.01 5.01 -22.24
N THR A 336 1.82 4.72 -22.72
CA THR A 336 1.49 3.40 -23.28
C THR A 336 2.05 3.20 -24.68
N SER A 337 2.34 4.30 -25.42
CA SER A 337 2.87 4.30 -26.77
C SER A 337 4.26 4.93 -26.83
N PRO A 338 5.30 4.18 -27.24
CA PRO A 338 6.63 4.76 -27.44
C PRO A 338 6.65 5.87 -28.51
N SER A 339 5.83 5.76 -29.55
CA SER A 339 5.72 6.81 -30.58
C SER A 339 5.13 8.10 -30.03
N ALA A 340 4.17 8.01 -29.09
CA ALA A 340 3.60 9.18 -28.43
C ALA A 340 4.65 9.86 -27.52
N ALA A 341 5.43 9.08 -26.77
CA ALA A 341 6.52 9.60 -25.96
C ALA A 341 7.58 10.34 -26.78
N ILE A 342 7.96 9.79 -27.95
CA ILE A 342 8.93 10.42 -28.86
C ILE A 342 8.36 11.73 -29.41
N ALA A 343 7.10 11.75 -29.86
CA ALA A 343 6.47 12.95 -30.40
C ALA A 343 6.32 14.03 -29.30
N CYS A 344 5.94 13.64 -28.08
CA CYS A 344 5.90 14.54 -26.93
C CYS A 344 7.28 15.15 -26.63
N ALA A 345 8.33 14.33 -26.63
CA ALA A 345 9.70 14.80 -26.39
C ALA A 345 10.17 15.81 -27.46
N ASP A 346 9.82 15.57 -28.72
CA ASP A 346 10.16 16.47 -29.84
C ASP A 346 9.48 17.83 -29.67
N ASP A 347 8.18 17.84 -29.36
CA ASP A 347 7.39 19.06 -29.14
C ASP A 347 7.84 19.81 -27.86
N ILE A 348 8.20 19.11 -26.78
CA ILE A 348 8.74 19.72 -25.55
C ILE A 348 10.03 20.49 -25.85
N VAL A 349 10.98 19.90 -26.60
CA VAL A 349 12.25 20.59 -26.93
C VAL A 349 11.99 21.87 -27.70
N ASP A 350 11.04 21.89 -28.66
CA ASP A 350 10.70 23.09 -29.41
C ASP A 350 9.95 24.14 -28.56
N ALA A 351 9.01 23.71 -27.75
CA ALA A 351 8.21 24.63 -26.92
C ALA A 351 9.07 25.31 -25.83
N VAL A 352 9.95 24.57 -25.18
CA VAL A 352 10.82 25.09 -24.12
C VAL A 352 11.92 26.00 -24.66
N ALA A 353 12.37 25.81 -25.88
CA ALA A 353 13.34 26.70 -26.52
C ALA A 353 12.86 28.16 -26.58
N ALA A 354 11.55 28.41 -26.63
CA ALA A 354 10.97 29.75 -26.57
C ALA A 354 11.21 30.48 -25.24
N LEU A 355 11.50 29.73 -24.17
CA LEU A 355 11.86 30.29 -22.85
C LEU A 355 13.36 30.66 -22.74
N GLY A 356 14.16 30.35 -23.76
CA GLY A 356 15.60 30.57 -23.78
C GLY A 356 16.39 29.56 -22.94
N ILE A 357 15.82 28.41 -22.64
CA ILE A 357 16.48 27.28 -21.96
C ILE A 357 16.49 26.04 -22.86
N GLU A 358 17.42 25.16 -22.59
CA GLU A 358 17.56 23.89 -23.28
C GLU A 358 17.22 22.74 -22.30
N VAL A 359 16.56 21.71 -22.82
CA VAL A 359 16.29 20.48 -22.07
C VAL A 359 16.98 19.30 -22.73
N ARG A 360 17.29 18.29 -21.94
CA ARG A 360 17.72 16.98 -22.41
C ARG A 360 16.64 15.96 -22.05
N ILE A 361 16.38 15.03 -22.97
CA ILE A 361 15.31 14.05 -22.79
C ILE A 361 15.85 12.65 -23.04
N GLY A 362 15.49 11.72 -22.14
CA GLY A 362 15.81 10.30 -22.25
C GLY A 362 14.56 9.44 -22.25
N ILE A 363 14.46 8.49 -23.19
CA ILE A 363 13.30 7.61 -23.31
C ILE A 363 13.75 6.14 -23.30
N HIS A 364 13.10 5.34 -22.46
CA HIS A 364 13.27 3.89 -22.42
C HIS A 364 11.90 3.20 -22.32
N ALA A 365 11.80 1.98 -22.89
CA ALA A 365 10.61 1.14 -22.75
C ALA A 365 10.99 -0.18 -22.04
N GLY A 366 10.22 -0.55 -21.06
CA GLY A 366 10.45 -1.76 -20.27
C GLY A 366 9.34 -2.00 -19.26
N GLU A 367 9.43 -3.11 -18.55
CA GLU A 367 8.51 -3.41 -17.46
C GLU A 367 8.73 -2.47 -16.29
N VAL A 368 7.65 -1.87 -15.83
CA VAL A 368 7.58 -1.05 -14.62
C VAL A 368 6.52 -1.58 -13.68
N GLU A 369 6.76 -1.42 -12.41
CA GLU A 369 5.78 -1.60 -11.37
C GLU A 369 5.10 -0.26 -11.14
N VAL A 370 3.81 -0.17 -11.44
CA VAL A 370 3.02 1.05 -11.18
C VAL A 370 2.53 1.02 -9.75
N ARG A 371 2.79 2.09 -9.03
CA ARG A 371 2.36 2.30 -7.65
C ARG A 371 1.50 3.55 -7.59
N ASP A 372 0.25 3.39 -7.14
CA ASP A 372 -0.55 4.56 -6.82
C ASP A 372 -0.03 5.15 -5.49
N ALA A 373 0.52 6.35 -5.54
CA ALA A 373 0.97 7.09 -4.37
C ALA A 373 -0.06 8.17 -4.01
N SER A 374 -0.11 8.58 -2.75
CA SER A 374 -1.02 9.63 -2.25
C SER A 374 -0.91 10.97 -2.99
N ASN A 375 0.24 11.22 -3.65
CA ASN A 375 0.51 12.45 -4.40
C ASN A 375 0.62 12.21 -5.93
N GLY A 376 0.05 11.13 -6.46
CA GLY A 376 0.14 10.80 -7.89
C GLY A 376 0.57 9.35 -8.15
N THR A 377 0.81 9.01 -9.40
CA THR A 377 1.31 7.69 -9.80
C THR A 377 2.82 7.65 -9.62
N ASP A 378 3.33 6.66 -8.90
CA ASP A 378 4.76 6.36 -8.82
C ASP A 378 5.08 5.12 -9.68
N VAL A 379 6.28 5.06 -10.25
CA VAL A 379 6.74 3.90 -11.02
C VAL A 379 8.09 3.44 -10.51
N ALA A 380 8.22 2.13 -10.34
CA ALA A 380 9.46 1.50 -9.91
C ALA A 380 9.91 0.43 -10.91
N GLY A 381 11.18 0.03 -10.80
CA GLY A 381 11.75 -1.02 -11.63
C GLY A 381 13.04 -0.59 -12.32
N VAL A 382 13.77 -1.58 -12.85
CA VAL A 382 15.06 -1.33 -13.53
C VAL A 382 14.88 -0.42 -14.75
N ALA A 383 13.73 -0.49 -15.44
CA ALA A 383 13.42 0.34 -16.60
C ALA A 383 13.41 1.85 -16.26
N VAL A 384 12.96 2.23 -15.06
CA VAL A 384 13.00 3.63 -14.59
C VAL A 384 14.44 4.11 -14.44
N HIS A 385 15.30 3.28 -13.83
CA HIS A 385 16.72 3.59 -13.68
C HIS A 385 17.42 3.71 -15.04
N ILE A 386 17.10 2.84 -16.00
CA ILE A 386 17.65 2.92 -17.37
C ILE A 386 17.23 4.23 -18.01
N GLY A 387 15.94 4.60 -17.99
CA GLY A 387 15.43 5.85 -18.54
C GLY A 387 16.13 7.08 -17.99
N ALA A 388 16.32 7.15 -16.66
CA ALA A 388 17.06 8.24 -16.01
C ALA A 388 18.53 8.32 -16.48
N ARG A 389 19.20 7.16 -16.66
CA ARG A 389 20.58 7.14 -17.15
C ARG A 389 20.68 7.49 -18.63
N VAL A 390 19.70 7.12 -19.43
CA VAL A 390 19.61 7.55 -20.85
C VAL A 390 19.49 9.07 -20.91
N CYS A 391 18.60 9.68 -20.11
CA CYS A 391 18.45 11.14 -20.03
C CYS A 391 19.77 11.84 -19.63
N ALA A 392 20.47 11.31 -18.62
CA ALA A 392 21.75 11.88 -18.16
C ALA A 392 22.86 11.88 -19.24
N LEU A 393 22.77 11.03 -20.28
CA LEU A 393 23.71 10.96 -21.40
C LEU A 393 23.29 11.80 -22.59
N ALA A 394 22.08 12.34 -22.60
CA ALA A 394 21.61 13.22 -23.66
C ALA A 394 22.27 14.59 -23.57
N GLY A 395 22.59 15.15 -24.71
CA GLY A 395 23.11 16.53 -24.86
C GLY A 395 21.99 17.57 -24.80
N PRO A 396 22.37 18.88 -24.84
CA PRO A 396 21.41 19.98 -24.93
C PRO A 396 20.47 19.82 -26.13
N SER A 397 19.17 20.01 -25.92
CA SER A 397 18.11 19.90 -26.94
C SER A 397 18.09 18.53 -27.67
N GLU A 398 18.67 17.50 -27.07
CA GLU A 398 18.76 16.14 -27.59
C GLU A 398 17.71 15.22 -26.98
N VAL A 399 17.04 14.43 -27.83
CA VAL A 399 16.18 13.32 -27.42
C VAL A 399 16.94 12.01 -27.66
N LEU A 400 17.32 11.35 -26.59
CA LEU A 400 18.07 10.10 -26.60
C LEU A 400 17.15 8.93 -26.24
N VAL A 401 17.17 7.87 -27.03
CA VAL A 401 16.32 6.70 -26.81
C VAL A 401 17.17 5.43 -26.70
N SER A 402 16.71 4.46 -25.93
CA SER A 402 17.31 3.11 -25.94
C SER A 402 16.98 2.37 -27.23
N SER A 403 17.80 1.38 -27.62
CA SER A 403 17.51 0.52 -28.78
C SER A 403 16.16 -0.18 -28.65
N THR A 404 15.71 -0.51 -27.44
CA THR A 404 14.40 -1.08 -27.17
C THR A 404 13.28 -0.19 -27.72
N VAL A 405 13.33 1.12 -27.45
CA VAL A 405 12.34 2.09 -27.97
C VAL A 405 12.41 2.15 -29.50
N ARG A 406 13.61 2.29 -30.08
CA ARG A 406 13.80 2.30 -31.51
C ARG A 406 13.21 1.06 -32.19
N ASP A 407 13.47 -0.12 -31.62
CA ASP A 407 13.04 -1.40 -32.19
C ASP A 407 11.51 -1.58 -32.10
N ILE A 408 10.89 -1.11 -31.04
CA ILE A 408 9.41 -1.14 -30.92
C ILE A 408 8.74 -0.21 -31.94
N VAL A 409 9.33 0.96 -32.22
CA VAL A 409 8.76 1.90 -33.18
C VAL A 409 9.25 1.68 -34.62
N ALA A 410 9.87 0.53 -34.92
CA ALA A 410 10.31 0.20 -36.25
C ALA A 410 9.14 0.26 -37.25
N GLY A 411 9.33 0.98 -38.35
CA GLY A 411 8.28 1.24 -39.37
C GLY A 411 7.46 2.51 -39.10
N SER A 412 7.70 3.25 -38.01
CA SER A 412 7.14 4.58 -37.80
C SER A 412 7.86 5.64 -38.64
N ARG A 413 7.35 6.89 -38.58
CA ARG A 413 7.99 8.04 -39.24
C ARG A 413 9.27 8.53 -38.56
N HIS A 414 9.56 8.06 -37.35
CA HIS A 414 10.70 8.53 -36.54
C HIS A 414 12.01 7.99 -37.14
N ARG A 415 13.01 8.86 -37.26
CA ARG A 415 14.35 8.52 -37.73
C ARG A 415 15.34 8.67 -36.57
N PHE A 416 16.32 7.78 -36.53
CA PHE A 416 17.31 7.74 -35.49
C PHE A 416 18.73 7.66 -36.01
N ALA A 417 19.65 8.38 -35.42
CA ALA A 417 21.09 8.21 -35.60
C ALA A 417 21.66 7.36 -34.47
N GLU A 418 22.58 6.46 -34.76
CA GLU A 418 23.21 5.65 -33.71
C GLU A 418 24.18 6.48 -32.87
N ARG A 419 24.03 6.40 -31.51
CA ARG A 419 24.96 6.99 -30.54
C ARG A 419 26.03 5.98 -30.09
N GLY A 420 25.86 4.71 -30.46
CA GLY A 420 26.71 3.60 -30.05
C GLY A 420 26.33 2.94 -28.74
N GLU A 421 27.23 2.08 -28.27
CA GLU A 421 27.04 1.35 -27.01
C GLU A 421 27.62 2.12 -25.82
N GLN A 422 26.84 2.23 -24.75
CA GLN A 422 27.18 2.95 -23.52
C GLN A 422 27.04 2.05 -22.29
N GLU A 423 27.86 2.26 -21.28
CA GLU A 423 27.67 1.70 -19.96
C GLU A 423 26.83 2.65 -19.11
N LEU A 424 25.70 2.16 -18.57
CA LEU A 424 24.83 2.95 -17.71
C LEU A 424 25.19 2.70 -16.25
N LYS A 425 25.52 3.75 -15.51
CA LYS A 425 25.97 3.63 -14.12
C LYS A 425 24.95 2.88 -13.25
N GLY A 426 25.35 1.74 -12.68
CA GLY A 426 24.51 0.93 -11.80
C GLY A 426 23.53 -0.01 -12.54
N VAL A 427 23.60 -0.08 -13.88
CA VAL A 427 22.79 -1.01 -14.69
C VAL A 427 23.73 -2.00 -15.37
N PRO A 428 23.50 -3.31 -15.26
CA PRO A 428 24.35 -4.31 -15.90
C PRO A 428 24.33 -4.24 -17.45
N GLY A 429 25.45 -4.55 -18.07
CA GLY A 429 25.58 -4.68 -19.52
C GLY A 429 25.87 -3.38 -20.26
N ARG A 430 25.97 -3.50 -21.58
CA ARG A 430 26.15 -2.36 -22.51
C ARG A 430 24.84 -2.10 -23.23
N TRP A 431 24.48 -0.83 -23.34
CA TRP A 431 23.21 -0.39 -23.86
C TRP A 431 23.43 0.41 -25.14
N ARG A 432 22.81 -0.03 -26.22
CA ARG A 432 22.83 0.72 -27.49
C ARG A 432 21.83 1.85 -27.42
N LEU A 433 22.30 3.08 -27.69
CA LEU A 433 21.50 4.29 -27.62
C LEU A 433 21.41 4.92 -29.03
N CYS A 434 20.30 5.61 -29.28
CA CYS A 434 20.02 6.28 -30.53
C CYS A 434 19.48 7.69 -30.29
N VAL A 435 19.90 8.64 -31.11
CA VAL A 435 19.43 10.03 -31.07
C VAL A 435 18.28 10.19 -32.06
N LEU A 436 17.17 10.80 -31.60
CA LEU A 436 16.08 11.19 -32.49
C LEU A 436 16.58 12.23 -33.48
N MET A 437 16.47 11.95 -34.80
CA MET A 437 16.74 12.93 -35.82
C MET A 437 15.52 13.83 -36.02
N ARG A 438 15.66 15.09 -35.63
CA ARG A 438 14.62 16.11 -35.70
C ARG A 438 14.68 16.80 -37.07
N ASP A 439 13.56 16.86 -37.75
CA ASP A 439 13.50 17.55 -39.06
C ASP A 439 13.50 19.08 -38.84
N ASP A 440 14.49 19.77 -39.36
CA ASP A 440 14.60 21.26 -39.33
C ASP A 440 13.43 21.99 -40.04
N ALA A 441 12.54 21.27 -40.70
CA ALA A 441 11.46 21.83 -41.50
C ALA A 441 10.26 22.39 -40.72
N THR A 442 10.18 22.18 -39.39
CA THR A 442 9.07 22.65 -38.55
C THR A 442 9.39 23.95 -37.79
N ARG A 443 10.60 24.48 -37.91
CA ARG A 443 11.04 25.70 -37.21
C ARG A 443 10.43 27.02 -37.74
N THR A 444 9.50 26.97 -38.71
CA THR A 444 8.86 28.16 -39.24
C THR A 444 7.35 27.96 -39.38
N ARG A 445 6.66 28.02 -38.23
CA ARG A 445 5.23 28.35 -38.21
C ARG A 445 4.85 29.00 -36.90
#